data_03b42994c722e24b06e384a71afed3ca
#
_entry.id   03b42994c722e24b06e384a71afed3ca
#
_cell.length_a   1.000
_cell.length_b   1.000
_cell.length_c   1.000
_cell.angle_alpha   90.00
_cell.angle_beta   90.00
_cell.angle_gamma   90.00
#
_symmetry.space_group_name_H-M   'P 1'
#
loop_
_entity.id
_entity.type
_entity.pdbx_description
1 polymer ?
#
loop_
_entity_poly.entity_id
_entity_poly.type
_entity_poly.pdbx_seq_one_letter_code
_entity_poly.pdbx_strand_id
1 'polypeptide(L)'
;MNIEVKILRNEQGKPAGKLADAEVHFIAGELAGLKLVGFTIWERRDGNGRRVTFPGRPLIVHGDKRNFELLRAIGNPNVLDGVRELVLRAYAEHEQHFAEVAS
;
A
#
# COMPACT_ATOMS: atom_id res chain seq x y z
N MET A 1 -4.34 12.32 -13.18
CA MET A 1 -3.61 11.05 -13.02
C MET A 1 -4.47 9.88 -13.44
N ASN A 2 -3.83 8.83 -13.95
CA ASN A 2 -4.56 7.66 -14.45
C ASN A 2 -4.88 6.63 -13.37
N ILE A 3 -4.49 6.91 -12.16
CA ILE A 3 -4.74 6.00 -11.04
C ILE A 3 -5.32 6.75 -9.84
N GLU A 4 -6.02 6.01 -9.02
CA GLU A 4 -6.58 6.50 -7.77
C GLU A 4 -6.30 5.45 -6.70
N VAL A 5 -5.87 5.89 -5.51
CA VAL A 5 -5.56 4.96 -4.42
C VAL A 5 -6.74 4.93 -3.45
N LYS A 6 -7.26 3.72 -3.21
CA LYS A 6 -8.34 3.48 -2.27
C LYS A 6 -7.78 2.91 -0.97
N ILE A 7 -8.10 3.54 0.14
CA ILE A 7 -7.65 3.10 1.46
C ILE A 7 -8.76 2.31 2.15
N LEU A 8 -8.37 1.16 2.69
CA LEU A 8 -9.26 0.29 3.46
C LEU A 8 -8.70 0.19 4.88
N ARG A 9 -9.26 0.99 5.76
CA ARG A 9 -8.78 1.11 7.14
C ARG A 9 -8.87 -0.23 7.88
N ASN A 10 -7.83 -0.55 8.66
CA ASN A 10 -7.82 -1.75 9.48
C ASN A 10 -8.53 -1.45 10.81
N GLU A 11 -9.77 -1.89 10.94
CA GLU A 11 -10.57 -1.66 12.12
C GLU A 11 -10.41 -2.75 13.18
N GLN A 12 -9.76 -3.85 12.84
CA GLN A 12 -9.63 -4.99 13.73
C GLN A 12 -8.43 -4.90 14.66
N GLY A 13 -7.47 -4.01 14.37
CA GLY A 13 -6.25 -3.89 15.15
C GLY A 13 -5.29 -5.05 15.01
N LYS A 14 -5.46 -5.92 14.05
CA LYS A 14 -4.63 -7.09 13.80
C LYS A 14 -4.23 -7.17 12.35
N PRO A 15 -2.98 -7.57 12.05
CA PRO A 15 -1.88 -7.73 12.98
C PRO A 15 -1.42 -6.41 13.57
N ALA A 16 -0.65 -6.47 14.67
CA ALA A 16 -0.17 -5.27 15.33
C ALA A 16 0.64 -4.40 14.36
N GLY A 17 0.39 -3.09 14.40
CA GLY A 17 1.06 -2.13 13.54
C GLY A 17 0.45 -1.95 12.17
N LYS A 18 -0.47 -2.80 11.77
CA LYS A 18 -1.14 -2.65 10.48
C LYS A 18 -2.19 -1.56 10.56
N LEU A 19 -2.04 -0.53 9.74
CA LEU A 19 -2.94 0.63 9.73
C LEU A 19 -4.05 0.48 8.70
N ALA A 20 -3.73 0.00 7.51
CA ALA A 20 -4.70 -0.11 6.42
C ALA A 20 -4.16 -0.99 5.31
N ASP A 21 -5.07 -1.45 4.47
CA ASP A 21 -4.74 -1.96 3.14
C ASP A 21 -4.98 -0.85 2.13
N ALA A 22 -4.33 -0.94 0.99
CA ALA A 22 -4.54 0.01 -0.09
C ALA A 22 -4.70 -0.71 -1.42
N GLU A 23 -5.50 -0.13 -2.29
CA GLU A 23 -5.72 -0.62 -3.65
C GLU A 23 -5.42 0.51 -4.61
N VAL A 24 -4.78 0.18 -5.73
CA VAL A 24 -4.56 1.12 -6.82
C VAL A 24 -5.60 0.85 -7.88
N HIS A 25 -6.47 1.81 -8.12
CA HIS A 25 -7.53 1.71 -9.12
C HIS A 25 -7.09 2.42 -10.40
N PHE A 26 -7.20 1.72 -11.51
CA PHE A 26 -6.89 2.28 -12.83
C PHE A 26 -8.15 2.93 -13.38
N ILE A 27 -8.12 4.26 -13.52
CA ILE A 27 -9.31 5.02 -13.90
C ILE A 27 -9.27 5.54 -15.34
N ALA A 28 -8.13 5.34 -16.02
CA ALA A 28 -7.99 5.75 -17.43
C ALA A 28 -6.97 4.84 -18.10
N GLY A 29 -6.97 4.85 -19.43
CA GLY A 29 -6.04 4.06 -20.23
C GLY A 29 -6.52 2.63 -20.43
N GLU A 30 -5.61 1.78 -20.87
CA GLU A 30 -5.94 0.41 -21.23
C GLU A 30 -6.35 -0.46 -20.04
N LEU A 31 -5.89 -0.10 -18.85
CA LEU A 31 -6.22 -0.86 -17.63
C LEU A 31 -7.43 -0.30 -16.89
N ALA A 32 -8.12 0.68 -17.47
CA ALA A 32 -9.28 1.30 -16.81
C ALA A 32 -10.31 0.25 -16.40
N GLY A 33 -10.80 0.38 -15.16
CA GLY A 33 -11.76 -0.56 -14.60
C GLY A 33 -11.14 -1.70 -13.83
N LEU A 34 -9.80 -1.79 -13.81
CA LEU A 34 -9.08 -2.81 -13.04
C LEU A 34 -8.47 -2.18 -11.79
N LYS A 35 -8.15 -3.02 -10.81
CA LYS A 35 -7.44 -2.58 -9.62
C LYS A 35 -6.32 -3.55 -9.27
N LEU A 36 -5.27 -3.00 -8.66
CA LEU A 36 -4.17 -3.77 -8.11
C LEU A 36 -4.30 -3.76 -6.59
N VAL A 37 -4.38 -4.94 -6.00
CA VAL A 37 -4.56 -5.10 -4.55
C VAL A 37 -3.28 -5.64 -3.91
N GLY A 38 -3.20 -5.56 -2.59
CA GLY A 38 -2.10 -6.17 -1.85
C GLY A 38 -1.11 -5.21 -1.23
N PHE A 39 -1.36 -3.90 -1.33
CA PHE A 39 -0.55 -2.92 -0.60
C PHE A 39 -1.02 -2.87 0.85
N THR A 40 -0.07 -2.76 1.77
CA THR A 40 -0.39 -2.62 3.19
C THR A 40 0.41 -1.46 3.78
N ILE A 41 -0.24 -0.69 4.64
CA ILE A 41 0.38 0.45 5.32
C ILE A 41 0.57 0.08 6.78
N TRP A 42 1.81 0.24 7.24
CA TRP A 42 2.23 -0.14 8.59
C TRP A 42 2.78 1.06 9.33
N GLU A 43 2.56 1.09 10.63
CA GLU A 43 3.25 2.01 11.50
C GLU A 43 4.67 1.48 11.75
N ARG A 44 5.67 2.39 11.69
CA ARG A 44 7.04 1.99 11.99
C ARG A 44 7.17 1.63 13.46
N ARG A 45 8.05 0.68 13.77
CA ARG A 45 8.26 0.20 15.13
C ARG A 45 8.72 1.30 16.08
N ASP A 46 9.45 2.29 15.55
CA ASP A 46 9.94 3.43 16.35
C ASP A 46 8.89 4.52 16.53
N GLY A 47 7.71 4.36 15.95
CA GLY A 47 6.63 5.35 16.01
C GLY A 47 6.84 6.56 15.11
N ASN A 48 7.93 6.60 14.35
CA ASN A 48 8.32 7.75 13.54
C ASN A 48 7.93 7.57 12.07
N GLY A 49 6.64 7.47 11.82
CA GLY A 49 6.15 7.44 10.47
C GLY A 49 5.55 6.10 10.06
N ARG A 50 5.38 5.96 8.78
CA ARG A 50 4.68 4.81 8.20
C ARG A 50 5.49 4.22 7.08
N ARG A 51 5.28 2.93 6.83
CA ARG A 51 5.90 2.25 5.70
C ARG A 51 4.84 1.51 4.91
N VAL A 52 5.13 1.27 3.64
CA VAL A 52 4.24 0.55 2.73
C VAL A 52 4.92 -0.74 2.31
N THR A 53 4.19 -1.85 2.43
CA THR A 53 4.61 -3.10 1.81
C THR A 53 3.81 -3.29 0.53
N PHE A 54 4.50 -3.71 -0.52
CA PHE A 54 3.93 -3.87 -1.85
C PHE A 54 3.35 -5.26 -2.02
N PRO A 55 2.48 -5.47 -3.02
CA PRO A 55 1.95 -6.79 -3.30
C PRO A 55 3.06 -7.82 -3.47
N GLY A 56 2.93 -8.93 -2.78
CA GLY A 56 3.93 -9.96 -2.80
C GLY A 56 3.32 -11.33 -2.61
N ARG A 57 4.11 -12.33 -2.95
CA ARG A 57 3.74 -13.71 -2.81
C ARG A 57 4.74 -14.42 -1.90
N PRO A 58 4.28 -15.06 -0.82
CA PRO A 58 5.21 -15.78 0.05
C PRO A 58 5.73 -17.03 -0.66
N LEU A 59 7.03 -17.28 -0.48
CA LEU A 59 7.72 -18.44 -1.02
C LEU A 59 8.54 -19.09 0.09
N ILE A 60 8.75 -20.39 -0.04
CA ILE A 60 9.70 -21.12 0.80
C ILE A 60 10.83 -21.58 -0.11
N VAL A 61 12.06 -21.09 0.15
CA VAL A 61 13.25 -21.43 -0.60
C VAL A 61 14.26 -22.02 0.38
N HIS A 62 14.63 -23.27 0.18
CA HIS A 62 15.58 -23.98 1.07
C HIS A 62 15.17 -23.90 2.55
N GLY A 63 13.86 -23.97 2.83
CA GLY A 63 13.33 -23.89 4.18
C GLY A 63 13.14 -22.50 4.73
N ASP A 64 13.62 -21.46 4.03
CA ASP A 64 13.46 -20.07 4.45
C ASP A 64 12.25 -19.42 3.81
N LYS A 65 11.51 -18.67 4.61
CA LYS A 65 10.38 -17.88 4.11
C LYS A 65 10.91 -16.64 3.41
N ARG A 66 10.46 -16.44 2.16
CA ARG A 66 10.81 -15.27 1.37
C ARG A 66 9.55 -14.67 0.79
N ASN A 67 9.64 -13.41 0.42
CA ASN A 67 8.54 -12.71 -0.24
C ASN A 67 8.97 -12.34 -1.66
N PHE A 68 8.19 -12.79 -2.64
CA PHE A 68 8.42 -12.46 -4.04
C PHE A 68 7.52 -11.28 -4.40
N GLU A 69 8.11 -10.13 -4.65
CA GLU A 69 7.36 -8.93 -5.00
C GLU A 69 6.74 -9.07 -6.38
N LEU A 70 5.45 -8.76 -6.47
CA LEU A 70 4.68 -8.88 -7.73
C LEU A 70 4.69 -7.59 -8.53
N LEU A 71 4.85 -6.44 -7.87
CA LEU A 71 4.99 -5.16 -8.53
C LEU A 71 6.47 -4.81 -8.55
N ARG A 72 7.06 -4.78 -9.74
CA ARG A 72 8.50 -4.65 -9.90
C ARG A 72 8.83 -3.60 -10.94
N ALA A 73 9.88 -2.83 -10.67
CA ALA A 73 10.41 -1.90 -11.66
C ALA A 73 11.09 -2.67 -12.79
N ILE A 74 10.85 -2.24 -14.03
CA ILE A 74 11.49 -2.87 -15.19
C ILE A 74 12.96 -2.45 -15.27
N GLY A 75 13.23 -1.18 -14.99
CA GLY A 75 14.57 -0.62 -15.06
C GLY A 75 14.94 0.09 -13.78
N ASN A 76 14.64 1.37 -13.68
CA ASN A 76 15.01 2.20 -12.55
C ASN A 76 14.15 1.87 -11.31
N PRO A 77 14.73 1.35 -10.21
CA PRO A 77 13.96 1.01 -9.02
C PRO A 77 13.31 2.22 -8.35
N ASN A 78 13.75 3.43 -8.66
CA ASN A 78 13.17 4.64 -8.06
C ASN A 78 11.72 4.88 -8.46
N VAL A 79 11.23 4.23 -9.51
CA VAL A 79 9.81 4.35 -9.88
C VAL A 79 8.89 3.80 -8.79
N LEU A 80 9.38 2.85 -7.99
CA LEU A 80 8.60 2.31 -6.87
C LEU A 80 8.42 3.33 -5.75
N ASP A 81 9.36 4.25 -5.59
CA ASP A 81 9.24 5.32 -4.59
C ASP A 81 8.05 6.23 -4.91
N GLY A 82 7.81 6.49 -6.19
CA GLY A 82 6.64 7.26 -6.61
C GLY A 82 5.33 6.59 -6.22
N VAL A 83 5.25 5.28 -6.40
CA VAL A 83 4.06 4.52 -5.99
C VAL A 83 3.90 4.56 -4.47
N ARG A 84 5.00 4.37 -3.74
CA ARG A 84 4.98 4.42 -2.27
C ARG A 84 4.48 5.77 -1.77
N GLU A 85 4.94 6.86 -2.37
CA GLU A 85 4.51 8.20 -1.99
C GLU A 85 3.02 8.45 -2.26
N LEU A 86 2.52 7.93 -3.39
CA LEU A 86 1.10 8.04 -3.70
C LEU A 86 0.25 7.33 -2.66
N VAL A 87 0.64 6.13 -2.25
CA VAL A 87 -0.08 5.36 -1.24
C VAL A 87 -0.04 6.07 0.11
N LEU A 88 1.13 6.57 0.51
CA LEU A 88 1.27 7.27 1.78
C LEU A 88 0.48 8.57 1.81
N ARG A 89 0.46 9.31 0.69
CA ARG A 89 -0.32 10.53 0.59
C ARG A 89 -1.82 10.24 0.69
N ALA A 90 -2.27 9.21 0.00
CA ALA A 90 -3.67 8.81 0.05
C ALA A 90 -4.08 8.41 1.48
N TYR A 91 -3.18 7.72 2.19
CA TYR A 91 -3.45 7.35 3.57
C TYR A 91 -3.52 8.58 4.48
N ALA A 92 -2.60 9.53 4.31
CA ALA A 92 -2.61 10.76 5.09
C ALA A 92 -3.91 11.55 4.89
N GLU A 93 -4.38 11.64 3.66
CA GLU A 93 -5.64 12.31 3.34
C GLU A 93 -6.83 11.56 3.95
N HIS A 94 -6.81 10.24 3.88
CA HIS A 94 -7.85 9.40 4.48
C HIS A 94 -7.91 9.58 5.99
N GLU A 95 -6.75 9.60 6.65
CA GLU A 95 -6.64 9.77 8.08
C GLU A 95 -7.19 11.14 8.52
N GLN A 96 -6.85 12.19 7.78
CA GLN A 96 -7.35 13.51 8.06
C GLN A 96 -8.86 13.58 7.89
N HIS A 97 -9.38 13.01 6.81
CA HIS A 97 -10.83 12.98 6.55
C HIS A 97 -11.57 12.21 7.65
N PHE A 98 -11.03 11.08 8.05
CA PHE A 98 -11.62 10.26 9.12
C PHE A 98 -11.68 11.04 10.43
N ALA A 99 -10.61 11.77 10.78
CA ALA A 99 -10.56 12.56 11.99
C ALA A 99 -11.60 13.70 11.96
N GLU A 100 -11.78 14.34 10.81
CA GLU A 100 -12.77 15.41 10.64
C GLU A 100 -14.20 14.89 10.79
N VAL A 101 -14.47 13.72 10.24
CA VAL A 101 -15.81 13.11 10.32
C VAL A 101 -16.11 12.59 11.72
N ALA A 102 -15.08 12.12 12.42
CA ALA A 102 -15.23 11.56 13.77
C ALA A 102 -15.32 12.62 14.87
N SER A 103 -14.92 13.86 14.58
CA SER A 103 -14.90 14.95 15.59
C SER A 103 -16.24 15.65 15.76
#